data_db0921bd0f7d12fd59e76369e06d429b
#
_entry.id   db0921bd0f7d12fd59e76369e06d429b
#
_cell.length_a   1.000
_cell.length_b   1.000
_cell.length_c   1.000
_cell.angle_alpha   90.00
_cell.angle_beta   90.00
_cell.angle_gamma   90.00
#
_symmetry.space_group_name_H-M   'P 1'
#
loop_
_entity.id
_entity.type
_entity.pdbx_description
1 polymer ?
#
loop_
_entity_poly.entity_id
_entity_poly.type
_entity_poly.pdbx_seq_one_letter_code
_entity_poly.pdbx_strand_id
1 'polypeptide(L)'
;MPVFKLRFMDTPNMPMRGEDIIAFEIGKDNKIIAICIGETKTLETYSKDKVKKAHEQLVKANHFQPISLSLICNILYESGKDDLARQIDEILETLASKPFTRHNWIFIITGNKPNDPFGCIEEMDRVVEDLRTVSLCLPQISLFINDIFKIFSTRS
;
A
#
# COMPACT_ATOMS: atom_id res chain seq x y z
N MET A 1 4.82 -7.24 12.40
CA MET A 1 3.51 -7.18 13.07
C MET A 1 2.56 -6.48 12.11
N PRO A 2 1.43 -7.06 11.73
CA PRO A 2 0.52 -6.40 10.81
C PRO A 2 -0.10 -5.16 11.48
N VAL A 3 -0.06 -4.04 10.79
CA VAL A 3 -0.73 -2.81 11.22
C VAL A 3 -2.17 -2.87 10.73
N PHE A 4 -3.11 -3.02 11.65
CA PHE A 4 -4.52 -3.03 11.29
C PHE A 4 -5.04 -1.60 11.15
N LYS A 5 -5.33 -1.15 9.93
CA LYS A 5 -5.94 0.16 9.66
C LYS A 5 -7.24 0.39 10.44
N LEU A 6 -7.97 -0.68 10.77
CA LEU A 6 -9.22 -0.62 11.54
C LEU A 6 -9.04 -0.12 12.99
N ARG A 7 -7.82 -0.16 13.55
CA ARG A 7 -7.54 0.34 14.90
C ARG A 7 -7.49 1.87 14.97
N PHE A 8 -7.23 2.50 13.83
CA PHE A 8 -7.04 3.94 13.71
C PHE A 8 -8.03 4.47 12.68
N MET A 9 -9.16 4.97 13.14
CA MET A 9 -10.20 5.54 12.29
C MET A 9 -10.25 7.05 12.50
N ASP A 10 -10.27 7.83 11.42
CA ASP A 10 -10.43 9.29 11.49
C ASP A 10 -11.81 9.65 12.06
N THR A 11 -12.79 8.78 11.84
CA THR A 11 -14.15 8.88 12.39
C THR A 11 -14.69 7.48 12.71
N PRO A 12 -15.69 7.32 13.58
CA PRO A 12 -16.17 5.99 14.04
C PRO A 12 -16.57 5.00 12.96
N ASN A 13 -16.79 5.43 11.72
CA ASN A 13 -17.28 4.59 10.63
C ASN A 13 -16.44 4.71 9.33
N MET A 14 -15.31 5.39 9.36
CA MET A 14 -14.46 5.54 8.16
C MET A 14 -13.07 4.96 8.41
N PRO A 15 -12.61 4.06 7.52
CA PRO A 15 -11.24 3.58 7.61
C PRO A 15 -10.26 4.75 7.43
N MET A 16 -9.13 4.67 8.11
CA MET A 16 -8.07 5.65 7.97
C MET A 16 -7.65 5.80 6.50
N ARG A 17 -7.53 7.04 6.05
CA ARG A 17 -7.00 7.35 4.71
C ARG A 17 -5.52 7.02 4.67
N GLY A 18 -5.03 6.62 3.51
CA GLY A 18 -3.62 6.35 3.26
C GLY A 18 -3.43 5.19 2.30
N GLU A 19 -2.19 4.83 2.12
CA GLU A 19 -1.75 3.77 1.25
C GLU A 19 -2.21 2.40 1.78
N ASP A 20 -2.52 1.47 0.87
CA ASP A 20 -2.95 0.12 1.25
C ASP A 20 -1.78 -0.71 1.77
N ILE A 21 -0.58 -0.49 1.22
CA ILE A 21 0.66 -1.19 1.60
C ILE A 21 1.77 -0.17 1.76
N ILE A 22 2.49 -0.27 2.89
CA ILE A 22 3.79 0.36 3.08
C ILE A 22 4.77 -0.70 3.57
N ALA A 23 5.93 -0.77 2.92
CA ALA A 23 7.04 -1.61 3.34
C ALA A 23 8.35 -0.84 3.24
N PHE A 24 9.35 -1.28 4.00
CA PHE A 24 10.67 -0.66 4.02
C PHE A 24 11.71 -1.69 3.57
N GLU A 25 12.60 -1.24 2.71
CA GLU A 25 13.82 -1.98 2.41
C GLU A 25 14.89 -1.59 3.42
N ILE A 26 15.43 -2.58 4.14
CA ILE A 26 16.45 -2.39 5.16
C ILE A 26 17.79 -2.84 4.61
N GLY A 27 18.76 -1.94 4.62
CA GLY A 27 20.14 -2.21 4.21
C GLY A 27 20.92 -3.05 5.23
N LYS A 28 22.14 -3.42 4.88
CA LYS A 28 23.02 -4.27 5.71
C LYS A 28 23.42 -3.60 7.04
N ASP A 29 23.39 -2.29 7.09
CA ASP A 29 23.68 -1.46 8.27
C ASP A 29 22.42 -1.19 9.12
N ASN A 30 21.34 -1.93 8.90
CA ASN A 30 20.04 -1.78 9.54
C ASN A 30 19.38 -0.40 9.29
N LYS A 31 19.73 0.25 8.18
CA LYS A 31 19.12 1.51 7.76
C LYS A 31 18.04 1.29 6.72
N ILE A 32 17.01 2.14 6.76
CA ILE A 32 15.99 2.20 5.73
C ILE A 32 16.63 2.82 4.48
N ILE A 33 16.66 2.07 3.36
CA ILE A 33 17.27 2.51 2.09
C ILE A 33 16.22 2.80 1.01
N ALA A 34 15.04 2.24 1.13
CA ALA A 34 13.91 2.53 0.24
C ALA A 34 12.56 2.32 0.92
N ILE A 35 11.54 3.00 0.41
CA ILE A 35 10.14 2.81 0.80
C ILE A 35 9.38 2.21 -0.37
N CYS A 36 8.63 1.14 -0.11
CA CYS A 36 7.68 0.56 -1.04
C CYS A 36 6.27 1.04 -0.68
N ILE A 37 5.58 1.65 -1.62
CA ILE A 37 4.19 2.10 -1.46
C ILE A 37 3.33 1.36 -2.46
N GLY A 38 2.23 0.79 -2.01
CA GLY A 38 1.37 -0.02 -2.85
C GLY A 38 -0.11 0.28 -2.72
N GLU A 39 -0.80 0.17 -3.84
CA GLU A 39 -2.26 0.15 -3.95
C GLU A 39 -2.73 -1.23 -4.34
N THR A 40 -3.79 -1.70 -3.69
CA THR A 40 -4.37 -3.02 -3.92
C THR A 40 -5.81 -2.89 -4.38
N LYS A 41 -6.17 -3.64 -5.41
CA LYS A 41 -7.57 -3.79 -5.84
C LYS A 41 -7.93 -5.26 -5.90
N THR A 42 -8.94 -5.63 -5.14
CA THR A 42 -9.52 -6.97 -5.14
C THR A 42 -10.88 -6.91 -5.84
N LEU A 43 -11.04 -7.66 -6.91
CA LEU A 43 -12.19 -7.58 -7.81
C LEU A 43 -12.67 -8.97 -8.18
N GLU A 44 -13.97 -9.20 -8.20
CA GLU A 44 -14.54 -10.44 -8.72
C GLU A 44 -14.28 -10.56 -10.23
N THR A 45 -14.45 -9.46 -10.95
CA THR A 45 -14.15 -9.34 -12.38
C THR A 45 -13.20 -8.18 -12.59
N TYR A 46 -12.18 -8.39 -13.43
CA TYR A 46 -11.20 -7.37 -13.79
C TYR A 46 -11.87 -6.11 -14.36
N SER A 47 -11.33 -4.94 -13.99
CA SER A 47 -11.78 -3.63 -14.45
C SER A 47 -10.60 -2.70 -14.70
N LYS A 48 -10.45 -2.24 -15.96
CA LYS A 48 -9.43 -1.24 -16.34
C LYS A 48 -9.54 0.05 -15.52
N ASP A 49 -10.76 0.52 -15.26
CA ASP A 49 -10.99 1.75 -14.49
C ASP A 49 -10.49 1.66 -13.06
N LYS A 50 -10.60 0.48 -12.44
CA LYS A 50 -10.08 0.26 -11.09
C LYS A 50 -8.56 0.23 -11.06
N VAL A 51 -7.92 -0.28 -12.11
CA VAL A 51 -6.46 -0.25 -12.29
C VAL A 51 -5.98 1.20 -12.48
N LYS A 52 -6.62 1.96 -13.37
CA LYS A 52 -6.33 3.39 -13.58
C LYS A 52 -6.48 4.18 -12.27
N LYS A 53 -7.55 3.94 -11.49
CA LYS A 53 -7.75 4.59 -10.18
C LYS A 53 -6.66 4.24 -9.17
N ALA A 54 -6.18 2.99 -9.13
CA ALA A 54 -5.05 2.61 -8.28
C ALA A 54 -3.78 3.39 -8.65
N HIS A 55 -3.51 3.49 -9.94
CA HIS A 55 -2.38 4.27 -10.44
C HIS A 55 -2.51 5.77 -10.12
N GLU A 56 -3.68 6.37 -10.31
CA GLU A 56 -3.95 7.77 -9.93
C GLU A 56 -3.74 8.03 -8.43
N GLN A 57 -4.07 7.07 -7.58
CA GLN A 57 -3.82 7.16 -6.14
C GLN A 57 -2.31 7.21 -5.85
N LEU A 58 -1.51 6.36 -6.51
CA LEU A 58 -0.05 6.40 -6.38
C LEU A 58 0.55 7.71 -6.92
N VAL A 59 0.04 8.23 -8.05
CA VAL A 59 0.47 9.54 -8.59
C VAL A 59 0.20 10.65 -7.59
N LYS A 60 -0.97 10.66 -6.94
CA LYS A 60 -1.30 11.64 -5.90
C LYS A 60 -0.38 11.50 -4.69
N ALA A 61 -0.17 10.28 -4.21
CA ALA A 61 0.73 10.00 -3.10
C ALA A 61 2.21 10.35 -3.41
N ASN A 62 2.59 10.39 -4.68
CA ASN A 62 3.95 10.77 -5.09
C ASN A 62 4.27 12.26 -4.88
N HIS A 63 3.25 13.11 -4.76
CA HIS A 63 3.40 14.56 -4.52
C HIS A 63 3.31 14.94 -3.03
N PHE A 64 2.83 14.04 -2.18
CA PHE A 64 2.59 14.30 -0.76
C PHE A 64 3.28 13.27 0.09
N GLN A 65 3.57 13.64 1.33
CA GLN A 65 4.04 12.67 2.32
C GLN A 65 3.02 11.56 2.49
N PRO A 66 3.44 10.31 2.51
CA PRO A 66 2.54 9.21 2.84
C PRO A 66 1.94 9.41 4.24
N ILE A 67 0.64 9.60 4.30
CA ILE A 67 -0.09 9.85 5.57
C ILE A 67 0.15 8.72 6.57
N SER A 68 0.30 7.50 6.06
CA SER A 68 0.50 6.31 6.88
C SER A 68 1.90 6.24 7.53
N LEU A 69 2.91 6.99 7.04
CA LEU A 69 4.26 6.96 7.64
C LEU A 69 4.26 7.52 9.06
N SER A 70 3.56 8.63 9.30
CA SER A 70 3.46 9.21 10.64
C SER A 70 2.80 8.25 11.63
N LEU A 71 1.78 7.51 11.18
CA LEU A 71 1.16 6.48 12.01
C LEU A 71 2.12 5.34 12.31
N ILE A 72 2.85 4.84 11.30
CA ILE A 72 3.81 3.76 11.49
C ILE A 72 4.90 4.19 12.48
N CYS A 73 5.37 5.43 12.38
CA CYS A 73 6.33 6.00 13.30
C CYS A 73 5.83 5.95 14.76
N ASN A 74 4.61 6.39 15.03
CA ASN A 74 4.00 6.32 16.35
C ASN A 74 3.88 4.88 16.86
N ILE A 75 3.46 3.94 16.02
CA ILE A 75 3.35 2.52 16.37
C ILE A 75 4.73 1.91 16.72
N LEU A 76 5.77 2.32 16.00
CA LEU A 76 7.14 1.86 16.27
C LEU A 76 7.64 2.38 17.61
N TYR A 77 7.41 3.66 17.95
CA TYR A 77 7.72 4.22 19.28
C TYR A 77 6.95 3.48 20.39
N GLU A 78 5.64 3.30 20.23
CA GLU A 78 4.83 2.54 21.19
C GLU A 78 5.30 1.08 21.37
N SER A 79 5.96 0.52 20.36
CA SER A 79 6.48 -0.86 20.36
C SER A 79 7.94 -0.95 20.80
N GLY A 80 8.56 0.15 21.25
CA GLY A 80 9.96 0.22 21.67
C GLY A 80 10.98 0.04 20.55
N LYS A 81 10.58 0.31 19.29
CA LYS A 81 11.46 0.25 18.11
C LYS A 81 11.95 1.64 17.71
N ASP A 82 12.51 2.36 18.68
CA ASP A 82 12.87 3.77 18.59
C ASP A 82 13.84 4.10 17.45
N ASP A 83 14.79 3.18 17.16
CA ASP A 83 15.77 3.40 16.08
C ASP A 83 15.11 3.42 14.71
N LEU A 84 14.14 2.54 14.45
CA LEU A 84 13.37 2.56 13.20
C LEU A 84 12.41 3.74 13.13
N ALA A 85 11.79 4.10 14.26
CA ALA A 85 10.91 5.26 14.34
C ALA A 85 11.66 6.55 14.00
N ARG A 86 12.84 6.77 14.59
CA ARG A 86 13.69 7.92 14.29
C ARG A 86 14.10 8.00 12.82
N GLN A 87 14.42 6.88 12.20
CA GLN A 87 14.74 6.86 10.78
C GLN A 87 13.54 7.28 9.91
N ILE A 88 12.31 6.90 10.29
CA ILE A 88 11.10 7.34 9.58
C ILE A 88 10.86 8.83 9.79
N ASP A 89 11.08 9.36 10.99
CA ASP A 89 10.98 10.80 11.27
C ASP A 89 11.99 11.59 10.41
N GLU A 90 13.25 11.16 10.34
CA GLU A 90 14.28 11.77 9.49
C GLU A 90 13.88 11.75 8.00
N ILE A 91 13.26 10.64 7.54
CA ILE A 91 12.74 10.54 6.16
C ILE A 91 11.61 11.56 5.97
N LEU A 92 10.67 11.64 6.90
CA LEU A 92 9.55 12.57 6.85
C LEU A 92 10.01 14.04 6.79
N GLU A 93 11.02 14.40 7.57
CA GLU A 93 11.59 15.75 7.60
C GLU A 93 12.35 16.10 6.30
N THR A 94 12.99 15.11 5.69
CA THR A 94 13.88 15.35 4.53
C THR A 94 13.20 15.08 3.18
N LEU A 95 12.02 14.47 3.13
CA LEU A 95 11.31 14.13 1.89
C LEU A 95 11.09 15.31 0.93
N ALA A 96 10.92 16.51 1.48
CA ALA A 96 10.74 17.73 0.68
C ALA A 96 12.05 18.23 0.04
N SER A 97 13.19 17.92 0.61
CA SER A 97 14.50 18.46 0.23
C SER A 97 15.45 17.44 -0.37
N LYS A 98 15.27 16.16 -0.07
CA LYS A 98 16.10 15.07 -0.54
C LYS A 98 15.24 13.92 -1.07
N PRO A 99 15.37 13.58 -2.36
CA PRO A 99 14.65 12.45 -2.91
C PRO A 99 15.10 11.16 -2.20
N PHE A 100 14.13 10.45 -1.67
CA PHE A 100 14.32 9.13 -1.07
C PHE A 100 13.92 8.08 -2.10
N THR A 101 14.64 6.95 -2.16
CA THR A 101 14.30 5.86 -3.07
C THR A 101 12.92 5.33 -2.76
N ARG A 102 12.04 5.37 -3.74
CA ARG A 102 10.66 4.94 -3.61
C ARG A 102 10.30 3.97 -4.72
N HIS A 103 9.73 2.84 -4.34
CA HIS A 103 9.17 1.84 -5.25
C HIS A 103 7.65 1.90 -5.18
N ASN A 104 6.99 2.02 -6.31
CA ASN A 104 5.54 2.08 -6.42
C ASN A 104 4.99 0.74 -6.90
N TRP A 105 3.96 0.22 -6.23
CA TRP A 105 3.39 -1.08 -6.53
C TRP A 105 1.89 -1.01 -6.76
N ILE A 106 1.40 -1.74 -7.75
CA ILE A 106 -0.02 -2.01 -7.92
C ILE A 106 -0.24 -3.52 -7.87
N PHE A 107 -1.09 -3.93 -6.94
CA PHE A 107 -1.53 -5.32 -6.79
C PHE A 107 -2.98 -5.43 -7.24
N ILE A 108 -3.24 -6.27 -8.25
CA ILE A 108 -4.59 -6.56 -8.72
C ILE A 108 -4.87 -8.03 -8.45
N ILE A 109 -5.90 -8.29 -7.66
CA ILE A 109 -6.36 -9.63 -7.33
C ILE A 109 -7.74 -9.79 -7.95
N THR A 110 -7.92 -10.74 -8.86
CA THR A 110 -9.17 -10.90 -9.63
C THR A 110 -9.66 -12.34 -9.62
N GLY A 111 -10.99 -12.52 -9.72
CA GLY A 111 -11.60 -13.83 -9.90
C GLY A 111 -11.42 -14.42 -11.29
N ASN A 112 -11.15 -13.58 -12.29
CA ASN A 112 -10.89 -13.95 -13.68
C ASN A 112 -9.50 -13.51 -14.10
N LYS A 113 -8.90 -14.22 -15.08
CA LYS A 113 -7.57 -13.90 -15.61
C LYS A 113 -7.68 -12.91 -16.77
N PRO A 114 -7.25 -11.65 -16.62
CA PRO A 114 -7.16 -10.70 -17.73
C PRO A 114 -5.98 -11.04 -18.64
N ASN A 115 -6.09 -10.76 -19.95
CA ASN A 115 -4.98 -10.97 -20.88
C ASN A 115 -3.86 -9.95 -20.68
N ASP A 116 -4.25 -8.69 -20.45
CA ASP A 116 -3.32 -7.58 -20.21
C ASP A 116 -3.86 -6.75 -19.04
N PRO A 117 -3.44 -7.05 -17.80
CA PRO A 117 -3.98 -6.39 -16.62
C PRO A 117 -3.50 -4.95 -16.45
N PHE A 118 -2.42 -4.54 -17.09
CA PHE A 118 -1.78 -3.24 -16.84
C PHE A 118 -1.57 -2.36 -18.08
N GLY A 119 -1.82 -2.83 -19.30
CA GLY A 119 -1.65 -2.05 -20.53
C GLY A 119 -2.42 -0.74 -20.53
N CYS A 120 -3.53 -0.65 -19.79
CA CYS A 120 -4.26 0.60 -19.63
C CYS A 120 -3.49 1.71 -18.89
N ILE A 121 -2.41 1.40 -18.18
CA ILE A 121 -1.54 2.38 -17.52
C ILE A 121 -0.60 3.03 -18.55
N GLU A 122 -0.13 2.26 -19.53
CA GLU A 122 0.76 2.75 -20.59
C GLU A 122 0.07 3.81 -21.48
N GLU A 123 -1.28 3.78 -21.53
CA GLU A 123 -2.11 4.74 -22.24
C GLU A 123 -2.33 6.06 -21.47
N MET A 124 -1.84 6.19 -20.24
CA MET A 124 -2.06 7.36 -19.39
C MET A 124 -1.01 8.44 -19.68
N ASP A 125 -1.40 9.71 -19.62
CA ASP A 125 -0.51 10.86 -19.86
C ASP A 125 0.68 10.92 -18.92
N ARG A 126 0.54 10.32 -17.75
CA ARG A 126 1.58 10.30 -16.73
C ARG A 126 1.63 8.92 -16.07
N VAL A 127 2.80 8.34 -16.08
CA VAL A 127 3.09 7.09 -15.36
C VAL A 127 3.98 7.40 -14.15
N VAL A 128 3.65 6.83 -13.00
CA VAL A 128 4.46 6.98 -11.77
C VAL A 128 5.81 6.28 -11.97
N GLU A 129 6.88 6.92 -11.50
CA GLU A 129 8.23 6.37 -11.60
C GLU A 129 8.37 5.06 -10.80
N ASP A 130 9.27 4.18 -11.26
CA ASP A 130 9.55 2.87 -10.65
C ASP A 130 8.28 2.09 -10.28
N LEU A 131 7.35 2.02 -11.22
CA LEU A 131 6.12 1.27 -11.05
C LEU A 131 6.37 -0.22 -11.28
N ARG A 132 6.00 -1.01 -10.28
CA ARG A 132 5.97 -2.48 -10.35
C ARG A 132 4.54 -2.96 -10.21
N THR A 133 4.19 -4.00 -10.94
CA THR A 133 2.81 -4.48 -11.02
C THR A 133 2.73 -5.97 -10.78
N VAL A 134 1.71 -6.38 -10.03
CA VAL A 134 1.43 -7.79 -9.74
C VAL A 134 -0.04 -8.07 -10.01
N SER A 135 -0.31 -9.07 -10.84
CA SER A 135 -1.67 -9.58 -11.08
C SER A 135 -1.77 -11.01 -10.56
N LEU A 136 -2.72 -11.24 -9.68
CA LEU A 136 -3.03 -12.54 -9.13
C LEU A 136 -4.48 -12.92 -9.51
N CYS A 137 -4.65 -14.09 -10.12
CA CYS A 137 -5.96 -14.64 -10.38
C CYS A 137 -6.31 -15.69 -9.31
N LEU A 138 -7.37 -15.42 -8.56
CA LEU A 138 -7.94 -16.34 -7.57
C LEU A 138 -9.38 -16.70 -7.99
N PRO A 139 -9.60 -17.82 -8.66
CA PRO A 139 -10.95 -18.26 -8.98
C PRO A 139 -11.80 -18.35 -7.71
N GLN A 140 -13.07 -17.91 -7.79
CA GLN A 140 -13.99 -17.88 -6.64
C GLN A 140 -13.52 -16.99 -5.48
N ILE A 141 -12.89 -15.87 -5.78
CA ILE A 141 -12.34 -14.93 -4.79
C ILE A 141 -13.37 -14.52 -3.73
N SER A 142 -14.64 -14.37 -4.10
CA SER A 142 -15.71 -14.02 -3.14
C SER A 142 -15.92 -15.12 -2.09
N LEU A 143 -15.81 -16.40 -2.45
CA LEU A 143 -15.89 -17.50 -1.49
C LEU A 143 -14.67 -17.50 -0.56
N PHE A 144 -13.48 -17.31 -1.12
CA PHE A 144 -12.25 -17.20 -0.35
C PHE A 144 -12.30 -16.07 0.69
N ILE A 145 -12.77 -14.89 0.29
CA ILE A 145 -12.94 -13.75 1.19
C ILE A 145 -13.94 -14.07 2.29
N ASN A 146 -15.09 -14.64 1.94
CA ASN A 146 -16.11 -15.01 2.93
C ASN A 146 -15.60 -16.04 3.95
N ASP A 147 -14.79 -16.99 3.53
CA ASP A 147 -14.21 -17.98 4.43
C ASP A 147 -13.18 -17.38 5.38
N ILE A 148 -12.36 -16.43 4.90
CA ILE A 148 -11.46 -15.65 5.76
C ILE A 148 -12.27 -14.89 6.83
N PHE A 149 -13.33 -14.18 6.45
CA PHE A 149 -14.14 -13.43 7.42
C PHE A 149 -14.83 -14.36 8.44
N LYS A 150 -15.29 -15.54 8.06
CA LYS A 150 -15.83 -16.54 9.00
C LYS A 150 -14.80 -16.97 10.04
N ILE A 151 -13.55 -17.21 9.62
CA ILE A 151 -12.47 -17.60 10.55
C ILE A 151 -12.22 -16.50 11.59
N PHE A 152 -12.26 -15.24 11.20
CA PHE A 152 -12.05 -14.13 12.14
C PHE A 152 -13.24 -13.89 13.07
N SER A 153 -14.49 -14.05 12.58
CA SER A 153 -15.70 -13.86 13.39
C SER A 153 -15.94 -14.97 14.42
N THR A 154 -15.35 -16.16 14.23
CA THR A 154 -15.45 -17.28 15.20
C THR A 154 -14.40 -17.23 16.30
N ARG A 155 -13.45 -16.28 16.27
CA ARG A 155 -12.38 -16.11 17.27
C ARG A 155 -12.59 -14.91 18.19
N SER A 156 -13.74 -14.24 18.08
CA SER A 156 -14.21 -13.17 18.97
C SER A 156 -15.10 -13.77 20.04
#